data_a2cc00c92079877bae9ac7a7e703252e
#
_entry.id   a2cc00c92079877bae9ac7a7e703252e
#
_cell.length_a   1.000
_cell.length_b   1.000
_cell.length_c   1.000
_cell.angle_alpha   90.00
_cell.angle_beta   90.00
_cell.angle_gamma   90.00
#
_symmetry.space_group_name_H-M   'P 1'
#
loop_
_entity.id
_entity.type
_entity.pdbx_description
1 polymer ?
#
loop_
_entity_poly.entity_id
_entity_poly.type
_entity_poly.pdbx_seq_one_letter_code
_entity_poly.pdbx_strand_id
1 'polypeptide(L)'
;MFKEMELRSVPTGAVFKTVTSSGTTGQKTSKIVLDERTAAWQQQTLQRIMADFIGEKRIPMLIIDAPNVLRDRALFSARGAGILGFSIFGSKRCYALKEDMSLDLETVEAFLEKAGDGPVLVFGFTYMVWKYFYEPLKRSGHRLHLEHGFLIHGGGWKKLTKEAVSAEKFRDGLREVCGILDVRNYYGMAEQTGCIYMECECGHLHVSSYSDVLIRNMEDFSCCKNGTEGVIQVLTPMAWSYPGHSVLTEDKGMIVGEDNCPCGRKGKYIKITGRIPKAEIRGCSDTFETGKSFVGRMRRSLFSR
;
A
#
# COMPACT_ATOMS: atom_id res chain seq x y z
N MET A 1 1.16 -17.48 -4.23
CA MET A 1 2.13 -17.78 -5.30
C MET A 1 3.46 -17.10 -5.03
N PHE A 2 3.62 -15.75 -5.07
CA PHE A 2 4.88 -15.04 -4.79
C PHE A 2 5.50 -15.27 -3.41
N LYS A 3 4.73 -15.75 -2.44
CA LYS A 3 5.21 -16.14 -1.10
C LYS A 3 5.85 -17.52 -1.07
N GLU A 4 5.50 -18.41 -2.00
CA GLU A 4 5.92 -19.80 -2.03
C GLU A 4 6.99 -20.08 -3.08
N MET A 5 7.02 -19.28 -4.13
CA MET A 5 7.88 -19.50 -5.29
C MET A 5 8.58 -18.20 -5.66
N GLU A 6 9.84 -18.28 -6.08
CA GLU A 6 10.51 -17.19 -6.77
C GLU A 6 10.08 -17.20 -8.24
N LEU A 7 9.28 -16.21 -8.62
CA LEU A 7 8.73 -16.06 -9.97
C LEU A 7 9.45 -14.94 -10.69
N ARG A 8 10.10 -15.26 -11.80
CA ARG A 8 10.80 -14.28 -12.63
C ARG A 8 10.60 -14.59 -14.10
N SER A 9 10.57 -13.54 -14.91
CA SER A 9 10.46 -13.60 -16.39
C SER A 9 11.78 -13.22 -17.05
N VAL A 10 12.86 -13.04 -16.28
CA VAL A 10 14.19 -12.65 -16.76
C VAL A 10 15.27 -13.60 -16.26
N PRO A 11 16.42 -13.73 -16.95
CA PRO A 11 17.56 -14.52 -16.48
C PRO A 11 18.11 -13.99 -15.16
N THR A 12 18.77 -14.86 -14.37
CA THR A 12 19.35 -14.50 -13.05
C THR A 12 20.32 -13.32 -13.16
N GLY A 13 21.14 -13.26 -14.22
CA GLY A 13 22.11 -12.18 -14.46
C GLY A 13 21.50 -10.82 -14.78
N ALA A 14 20.19 -10.76 -15.11
CA ALA A 14 19.47 -9.50 -15.35
C ALA A 14 18.76 -8.96 -14.11
N VAL A 15 18.86 -9.64 -12.96
CA VAL A 15 18.24 -9.21 -11.71
C VAL A 15 18.98 -7.99 -11.16
N PHE A 16 18.29 -6.85 -11.13
CA PHE A 16 18.81 -5.60 -10.54
C PHE A 16 18.55 -5.52 -9.04
N LYS A 17 17.32 -5.85 -8.60
CA LYS A 17 16.95 -5.87 -7.18
C LYS A 17 15.78 -6.81 -6.91
N THR A 18 15.64 -7.23 -5.66
CA THR A 18 14.48 -7.99 -5.17
C THR A 18 13.75 -7.16 -4.11
N VAL A 19 12.44 -6.95 -4.33
CA VAL A 19 11.55 -6.29 -3.36
C VAL A 19 10.80 -7.37 -2.59
N THR A 20 10.65 -7.19 -1.29
CA THR A 20 9.90 -8.12 -0.43
C THR A 20 8.66 -7.46 0.16
N SER A 21 7.55 -8.19 0.23
CA SER A 21 6.37 -7.72 0.92
C SER A 21 6.57 -7.69 2.44
N SER A 22 5.73 -6.91 3.16
CA SER A 22 5.72 -6.97 4.62
C SER A 22 5.18 -8.32 5.08
N GLY A 23 6.04 -9.15 5.67
CA GLY A 23 5.61 -10.32 6.44
C GLY A 23 5.24 -9.91 7.86
N THR A 24 4.13 -10.41 8.42
CA THR A 24 3.97 -10.49 9.86
C THR A 24 4.91 -11.58 10.37
N THR A 25 5.46 -11.43 11.58
CA THR A 25 6.40 -12.38 12.20
C THR A 25 5.93 -13.83 12.02
N GLY A 26 6.72 -14.65 11.31
CA GLY A 26 6.42 -16.06 11.02
C GLY A 26 5.68 -16.32 9.70
N GLN A 27 5.35 -15.31 8.88
CA GLN A 27 4.77 -15.51 7.55
C GLN A 27 5.83 -15.34 6.44
N LYS A 28 5.74 -16.19 5.40
CA LYS A 28 6.55 -16.03 4.20
C LYS A 28 6.22 -14.71 3.51
N THR A 29 7.24 -13.97 3.08
CA THR A 29 7.11 -12.73 2.32
C THR A 29 7.11 -13.01 0.82
N SER A 30 6.33 -12.26 0.05
CA SER A 30 6.46 -12.27 -1.41
C SER A 30 7.83 -11.73 -1.82
N LYS A 31 8.44 -12.36 -2.81
CA LYS A 31 9.71 -11.92 -3.42
C LYS A 31 9.43 -11.50 -4.85
N ILE A 32 9.66 -10.25 -5.15
CA ILE A 32 9.44 -9.64 -6.47
C ILE A 32 10.80 -9.27 -7.05
N VAL A 33 11.15 -9.94 -8.12
CA VAL A 33 12.43 -9.76 -8.81
C VAL A 33 12.29 -8.68 -9.88
N LEU A 34 13.13 -7.66 -9.83
CA LEU A 34 13.12 -6.55 -10.78
C LEU A 34 14.43 -6.48 -11.56
N ASP A 35 14.33 -6.36 -12.88
CA ASP A 35 15.42 -5.88 -13.72
C ASP A 35 15.46 -4.34 -13.72
N GLU A 36 16.50 -3.74 -14.30
CA GLU A 36 16.66 -2.27 -14.34
C GLU A 36 15.50 -1.59 -15.05
N ARG A 37 15.04 -2.14 -16.17
CA ARG A 37 13.96 -1.59 -16.97
C ARG A 37 12.64 -1.55 -16.20
N THR A 38 12.24 -2.66 -15.59
CA THR A 38 11.02 -2.75 -14.78
C THR A 38 11.10 -1.81 -13.59
N ALA A 39 12.26 -1.76 -12.89
CA ALA A 39 12.46 -0.87 -11.77
C ALA A 39 12.34 0.61 -12.16
N ALA A 40 12.95 1.01 -13.29
CA ALA A 40 12.87 2.38 -13.81
C ALA A 40 11.44 2.75 -14.20
N TRP A 41 10.71 1.87 -14.89
CA TRP A 41 9.33 2.11 -15.27
C TRP A 41 8.40 2.25 -14.09
N GLN A 42 8.52 1.36 -13.10
CA GLN A 42 7.74 1.44 -11.87
C GLN A 42 8.00 2.76 -11.13
N GLN A 43 9.24 3.22 -11.08
CA GLN A 43 9.59 4.50 -10.47
C GLN A 43 9.01 5.68 -11.27
N GLN A 44 9.11 5.69 -12.59
CA GLN A 44 8.51 6.73 -13.44
C GLN A 44 6.98 6.76 -13.32
N THR A 45 6.34 5.59 -13.26
CA THR A 45 4.90 5.48 -13.06
C THR A 45 4.49 6.10 -11.73
N LEU A 46 5.18 5.77 -10.65
CA LEU A 46 4.93 6.36 -9.33
C LEU A 46 5.11 7.89 -9.37
N GLN A 47 6.15 8.39 -10.05
CA GLN A 47 6.37 9.83 -10.20
C GLN A 47 5.22 10.52 -10.91
N ARG A 48 4.72 9.94 -12.01
CA ARG A 48 3.61 10.51 -12.77
C ARG A 48 2.30 10.49 -11.99
N ILE A 49 1.99 9.39 -11.30
CA ILE A 49 0.81 9.31 -10.43
C ILE A 49 0.87 10.37 -9.34
N MET A 50 2.01 10.53 -8.70
CA MET A 50 2.19 11.50 -7.63
C MET A 50 2.17 12.94 -8.11
N ALA A 51 2.69 13.22 -9.31
CA ALA A 51 2.68 14.57 -9.88
C ALA A 51 1.26 15.14 -10.04
N ASP A 52 0.26 14.28 -10.25
CA ASP A 52 -1.16 14.68 -10.30
C ASP A 52 -1.72 15.17 -8.95
N PHE A 53 -1.03 14.88 -7.85
CA PHE A 53 -1.47 15.24 -6.49
C PHE A 53 -0.61 16.33 -5.85
N ILE A 54 0.71 16.27 -6.03
CA ILE A 54 1.65 17.18 -5.37
C ILE A 54 2.45 18.04 -6.34
N GLY A 55 2.20 17.93 -7.65
CA GLY A 55 2.99 18.57 -8.70
C GLY A 55 4.33 17.87 -8.95
N GLU A 56 5.10 18.37 -9.92
CA GLU A 56 6.36 17.77 -10.36
C GLU A 56 7.57 18.16 -9.48
N LYS A 57 7.44 19.26 -8.73
CA LYS A 57 8.56 19.76 -7.92
C LYS A 57 8.73 18.96 -6.63
N ARG A 58 9.99 18.69 -6.31
CA ARG A 58 10.33 18.12 -5.00
C ARG A 58 10.14 19.17 -3.91
N ILE A 59 9.43 18.82 -2.84
CA ILE A 59 9.13 19.68 -1.70
C ILE A 59 9.75 19.12 -0.42
N PRO A 60 9.94 19.94 0.67
CA PRO A 60 10.38 19.40 1.95
C PRO A 60 9.50 18.24 2.40
N MET A 61 10.10 17.20 2.99
CA MET A 61 9.40 15.97 3.34
C MET A 61 9.64 15.58 4.80
N LEU A 62 8.56 15.47 5.56
CA LEU A 62 8.51 14.93 6.92
C LEU A 62 8.09 13.45 6.86
N ILE A 63 8.92 12.57 7.38
CA ILE A 63 8.70 11.12 7.40
C ILE A 63 8.32 10.72 8.83
N ILE A 64 7.11 10.19 9.01
CA ILE A 64 6.64 9.71 10.32
C ILE A 64 7.18 8.30 10.55
N ASP A 65 8.47 8.24 10.82
CA ASP A 65 9.24 7.04 11.15
C ASP A 65 10.58 7.45 11.78
N ALA A 66 11.36 6.47 12.23
CA ALA A 66 12.72 6.68 12.75
C ALA A 66 13.77 6.40 11.67
N PRO A 67 14.93 7.10 11.68
CA PRO A 67 15.96 6.99 10.64
C PRO A 67 16.61 5.59 10.55
N ASN A 68 16.60 4.81 11.64
CA ASN A 68 17.16 3.45 11.68
C ASN A 68 16.35 2.46 10.81
N VAL A 69 15.11 2.74 10.42
CA VAL A 69 14.30 1.91 9.52
C VAL A 69 14.99 1.60 8.18
N LEU A 70 15.89 2.47 7.71
CA LEU A 70 16.65 2.26 6.49
C LEU A 70 18.02 1.61 6.73
N ARG A 71 18.54 1.62 7.96
CA ARG A 71 19.86 1.08 8.32
C ARG A 71 19.79 -0.37 8.76
N ASP A 72 18.74 -0.74 9.48
CA ASP A 72 18.55 -2.07 10.01
C ASP A 72 17.85 -2.95 8.98
N ARG A 73 18.54 -3.98 8.46
CA ARG A 73 17.98 -4.95 7.51
C ARG A 73 16.79 -5.73 8.08
N ALA A 74 16.73 -5.92 9.39
CA ALA A 74 15.59 -6.58 10.04
C ALA A 74 14.35 -5.67 10.07
N LEU A 75 14.53 -4.35 10.15
CA LEU A 75 13.48 -3.33 10.07
C LEU A 75 13.17 -2.93 8.63
N PHE A 76 14.08 -3.20 7.68
CA PHE A 76 13.91 -2.92 6.25
C PHE A 76 12.86 -3.84 5.62
N SER A 77 11.65 -3.70 6.10
CA SER A 77 10.44 -4.34 5.61
C SER A 77 9.77 -3.44 4.56
N ALA A 78 8.51 -3.72 4.23
CA ALA A 78 7.69 -2.83 3.42
C ALA A 78 7.67 -1.37 3.92
N ARG A 79 7.97 -1.11 5.21
CA ARG A 79 8.14 0.24 5.76
C ARG A 79 9.31 0.95 5.08
N GLY A 80 10.51 0.38 5.14
CA GLY A 80 11.70 0.94 4.49
C GLY A 80 11.52 1.09 2.97
N ALA A 81 10.92 0.10 2.31
CA ALA A 81 10.65 0.16 0.88
C ALA A 81 9.67 1.30 0.52
N GLY A 82 8.61 1.48 1.31
CA GLY A 82 7.65 2.58 1.14
C GLY A 82 8.32 3.94 1.34
N ILE A 83 9.08 4.11 2.43
CA ILE A 83 9.82 5.34 2.70
C ILE A 83 10.80 5.67 1.56
N LEU A 84 11.56 4.69 1.07
CA LEU A 84 12.47 4.90 -0.07
C LEU A 84 11.71 5.26 -1.35
N GLY A 85 10.59 4.60 -1.63
CA GLY A 85 9.75 4.88 -2.79
C GLY A 85 9.25 6.31 -2.79
N PHE A 86 8.72 6.80 -1.66
CA PHE A 86 8.20 8.16 -1.55
C PHE A 86 9.30 9.22 -1.32
N SER A 87 10.49 8.84 -0.87
CA SER A 87 11.62 9.77 -0.63
C SER A 87 12.10 10.50 -1.90
N ILE A 88 11.77 9.99 -3.09
CA ILE A 88 12.12 10.64 -4.36
C ILE A 88 11.40 11.99 -4.53
N PHE A 89 10.28 12.21 -3.84
CA PHE A 89 9.50 13.46 -3.86
C PHE A 89 10.01 14.49 -2.86
N GLY A 90 10.87 14.09 -1.91
CA GLY A 90 11.45 14.97 -0.92
C GLY A 90 12.67 15.73 -1.43
N SER A 91 12.68 17.09 -1.31
CA SER A 91 13.87 17.91 -1.56
C SER A 91 14.83 17.90 -0.35
N LYS A 92 14.27 17.96 0.86
CA LYS A 92 14.92 17.77 2.15
C LYS A 92 14.07 16.81 2.95
N ARG A 93 14.69 15.88 3.69
CA ARG A 93 13.97 14.86 4.45
C ARG A 93 14.25 15.01 5.92
N CYS A 94 13.21 14.96 6.74
CA CYS A 94 13.26 14.91 8.19
C CYS A 94 12.53 13.67 8.68
N TYR A 95 13.05 12.97 9.66
CA TYR A 95 12.36 11.89 10.37
C TYR A 95 11.78 12.46 11.64
N ALA A 96 10.47 12.20 11.85
CA ALA A 96 9.75 12.73 13.00
C ALA A 96 9.98 11.96 14.30
N LEU A 97 10.53 10.74 14.23
CA LEU A 97 10.71 9.88 15.39
C LEU A 97 12.19 9.63 15.66
N LYS A 98 12.53 9.53 16.94
CA LYS A 98 13.81 9.04 17.44
C LYS A 98 13.90 7.51 17.22
N GLU A 99 15.10 6.95 17.44
CA GLU A 99 15.31 5.49 17.27
C GLU A 99 14.50 4.64 18.27
N ASP A 100 14.12 5.19 19.40
CA ASP A 100 13.20 4.59 20.39
C ASP A 100 11.73 4.73 20.06
N MET A 101 11.40 5.30 18.86
CA MET A 101 10.05 5.58 18.37
C MET A 101 9.31 6.70 19.10
N SER A 102 9.93 7.45 19.99
CA SER A 102 9.36 8.67 20.54
C SER A 102 9.36 9.81 19.51
N LEU A 103 8.36 10.70 19.61
CA LEU A 103 8.28 11.89 18.74
C LEU A 103 9.45 12.85 19.06
N ASP A 104 10.23 13.21 18.05
CA ASP A 104 11.29 14.20 18.13
C ASP A 104 10.75 15.59 17.78
N LEU A 105 10.06 16.19 18.73
CA LEU A 105 9.34 17.44 18.51
C LEU A 105 10.30 18.58 18.13
N GLU A 106 11.45 18.69 18.78
CA GLU A 106 12.45 19.71 18.51
C GLU A 106 12.97 19.64 17.07
N THR A 107 13.29 18.43 16.60
CA THR A 107 13.73 18.20 15.21
C THR A 107 12.62 18.53 14.21
N VAL A 108 11.37 18.17 14.52
CA VAL A 108 10.21 18.46 13.65
C VAL A 108 9.97 19.96 13.55
N GLU A 109 9.96 20.70 14.67
CA GLU A 109 9.77 22.15 14.69
C GLU A 109 10.88 22.88 13.94
N ALA A 110 12.15 22.55 14.18
CA ALA A 110 13.27 23.13 13.45
C ALA A 110 13.23 22.84 11.94
N PHE A 111 12.68 21.69 11.55
CA PHE A 111 12.47 21.36 10.14
C PHE A 111 11.34 22.21 9.53
N LEU A 112 10.20 22.37 10.22
CA LEU A 112 9.07 23.15 9.76
C LEU A 112 9.41 24.64 9.66
N GLU A 113 10.14 25.20 10.64
CA GLU A 113 10.66 26.57 10.60
C GLU A 113 11.51 26.80 9.35
N LYS A 114 12.40 25.88 9.00
CA LYS A 114 13.23 25.95 7.78
C LYS A 114 12.44 25.76 6.48
N ALA A 115 11.32 25.04 6.52
CA ALA A 115 10.43 24.88 5.39
C ALA A 115 9.60 26.15 5.13
N GLY A 116 9.32 26.93 6.18
CA GLY A 116 8.53 28.16 6.12
C GLY A 116 7.06 27.87 5.74
N ASP A 117 6.38 28.83 5.15
CA ASP A 117 4.96 28.73 4.75
C ASP A 117 4.75 27.92 3.46
N GLY A 118 5.78 27.27 2.94
CA GLY A 118 5.68 26.45 1.74
C GLY A 118 5.00 25.08 1.98
N PRO A 119 4.68 24.36 0.90
CA PRO A 119 4.09 23.04 1.02
C PRO A 119 5.09 22.04 1.59
N VAL A 120 4.62 21.15 2.47
CA VAL A 120 5.38 20.06 3.08
C VAL A 120 4.70 18.74 2.76
N LEU A 121 5.45 17.80 2.15
CA LEU A 121 5.00 16.42 2.02
C LEU A 121 5.19 15.71 3.36
N VAL A 122 4.13 15.14 3.90
CA VAL A 122 4.18 14.27 5.08
C VAL A 122 3.91 12.84 4.63
N PHE A 123 4.76 11.90 5.00
CA PHE A 123 4.59 10.50 4.67
C PHE A 123 4.69 9.62 5.91
N GLY A 124 3.75 8.66 6.03
CA GLY A 124 3.81 7.67 7.10
C GLY A 124 2.81 6.53 6.88
N PHE A 125 3.04 5.41 7.55
CA PHE A 125 2.02 4.36 7.57
C PHE A 125 0.88 4.74 8.52
N THR A 126 -0.36 4.39 8.18
CA THR A 126 -1.57 4.80 8.92
C THR A 126 -1.42 4.63 10.43
N TYR A 127 -1.01 3.43 10.88
CA TYR A 127 -0.83 3.16 12.30
C TYR A 127 0.34 3.93 12.94
N MET A 128 1.41 4.25 12.16
CA MET A 128 2.55 5.05 12.63
C MET A 128 2.15 6.48 12.86
N VAL A 129 1.44 7.06 11.90
CA VAL A 129 0.92 8.43 11.99
C VAL A 129 -0.01 8.57 13.19
N TRP A 130 -0.91 7.61 13.41
CA TRP A 130 -1.83 7.66 14.54
C TRP A 130 -1.11 7.51 15.88
N LYS A 131 -0.36 6.44 16.08
CA LYS A 131 0.22 6.05 17.35
C LYS A 131 1.41 6.90 17.77
N TYR A 132 2.30 7.25 16.81
CA TYR A 132 3.59 7.85 17.14
C TYR A 132 3.70 9.34 16.78
N PHE A 133 2.67 9.89 16.09
CA PHE A 133 2.62 11.31 15.77
C PHE A 133 1.38 11.96 16.37
N TYR A 134 0.17 11.51 16.01
CA TYR A 134 -1.06 12.09 16.52
C TYR A 134 -1.22 11.93 18.04
N GLU A 135 -1.15 10.72 18.59
CA GLU A 135 -1.38 10.50 20.02
C GLU A 135 -0.39 11.24 20.93
N PRO A 136 0.94 11.30 20.64
CA PRO A 136 1.85 12.11 21.42
C PRO A 136 1.54 13.60 21.38
N LEU A 137 1.23 14.16 20.21
CA LEU A 137 0.82 15.57 20.08
C LEU A 137 -0.45 15.86 20.86
N LYS A 138 -1.46 15.01 20.72
CA LYS A 138 -2.73 15.15 21.44
C LYS A 138 -2.53 15.08 22.95
N ARG A 139 -1.69 14.19 23.44
CA ARG A 139 -1.41 14.01 24.88
C ARG A 139 -0.63 15.17 25.48
N SER A 140 0.33 15.71 24.74
CA SER A 140 1.12 16.86 25.20
C SER A 140 0.36 18.20 25.11
N GLY A 141 -0.75 18.23 24.38
CA GLY A 141 -1.44 19.50 24.02
C GLY A 141 -0.65 20.38 23.06
N HIS A 142 0.46 19.87 22.51
CA HIS A 142 1.29 20.61 21.58
C HIS A 142 0.68 20.58 20.18
N ARG A 143 0.64 21.75 19.52
CA ARG A 143 0.12 21.90 18.17
C ARG A 143 1.26 22.29 17.22
N LEU A 144 1.43 21.53 16.16
CA LEU A 144 2.30 21.86 15.04
C LEU A 144 1.54 22.71 13.99
N HIS A 145 2.28 23.38 13.13
CA HIS A 145 1.75 24.17 12.02
C HIS A 145 2.10 23.53 10.69
N LEU A 146 1.15 22.76 10.14
CA LEU A 146 1.25 22.04 8.88
C LEU A 146 0.00 22.27 8.00
N GLU A 147 -0.53 23.48 8.03
CA GLU A 147 -1.74 23.85 7.28
C GLU A 147 -1.57 23.68 5.77
N HIS A 148 -0.33 23.86 5.26
CA HIS A 148 0.06 23.58 3.87
C HIS A 148 0.68 22.19 3.68
N GLY A 149 0.49 21.30 4.64
CA GLY A 149 0.95 19.91 4.59
C GLY A 149 0.06 19.04 3.70
N PHE A 150 0.69 18.18 2.91
CA PHE A 150 0.04 17.11 2.18
C PHE A 150 0.46 15.76 2.77
N LEU A 151 -0.42 15.11 3.52
CA LEU A 151 -0.13 13.82 4.12
C LEU A 151 -0.54 12.67 3.21
N ILE A 152 0.42 11.81 2.91
CA ILE A 152 0.17 10.50 2.27
C ILE A 152 0.35 9.41 3.32
N HIS A 153 -0.66 8.58 3.48
CA HIS A 153 -0.58 7.44 4.37
C HIS A 153 -1.13 6.16 3.72
N GLY A 154 -0.73 5.00 4.24
CA GLY A 154 -1.22 3.72 3.71
C GLY A 154 -0.85 2.55 4.61
N GLY A 155 -1.04 1.32 4.14
CA GLY A 155 -0.68 0.09 4.85
C GLY A 155 -1.62 -0.29 6.00
N GLY A 156 -2.69 0.46 6.24
CA GLY A 156 -3.74 0.15 7.20
C GLY A 156 -3.28 0.08 8.67
N TRP A 157 -4.15 -0.46 9.52
CA TRP A 157 -3.94 -0.52 10.98
C TRP A 157 -3.11 -1.71 11.46
N LYS A 158 -2.88 -2.72 10.60
CA LYS A 158 -2.08 -3.93 10.89
C LYS A 158 -2.53 -4.59 12.22
N LYS A 159 -1.60 -4.71 13.19
CA LYS A 159 -1.89 -5.29 14.51
C LYS A 159 -2.73 -4.39 15.41
N LEU A 160 -2.87 -3.11 15.07
CA LEU A 160 -3.65 -2.11 15.82
C LEU A 160 -5.11 -2.01 15.33
N THR A 161 -5.68 -3.08 14.76
CA THR A 161 -7.07 -3.07 14.28
C THR A 161 -8.09 -2.76 15.38
N LYS A 162 -7.79 -3.06 16.64
CA LYS A 162 -8.64 -2.71 17.78
C LYS A 162 -8.62 -1.20 18.11
N GLU A 163 -7.57 -0.51 17.72
CA GLU A 163 -7.38 0.94 17.90
C GLU A 163 -7.79 1.71 16.62
N ALA A 164 -8.24 0.97 15.57
CA ALA A 164 -8.61 1.57 14.31
C ALA A 164 -9.76 2.57 14.47
N VAL A 165 -9.57 3.74 13.87
CA VAL A 165 -10.58 4.79 13.80
C VAL A 165 -11.09 4.95 12.37
N SER A 166 -12.24 5.61 12.20
CA SER A 166 -12.74 5.96 10.88
C SER A 166 -11.78 6.92 10.17
N ALA A 167 -11.84 6.95 8.83
CA ALA A 167 -11.05 7.90 8.04
C ALA A 167 -11.37 9.36 8.39
N GLU A 168 -12.61 9.66 8.74
CA GLU A 168 -13.05 10.97 9.22
C GLU A 168 -12.35 11.34 10.53
N LYS A 169 -12.45 10.48 11.56
CA LYS A 169 -11.80 10.70 12.84
C LYS A 169 -10.27 10.82 12.71
N PHE A 170 -9.67 10.08 11.78
CA PHE A 170 -8.23 10.18 11.50
C PHE A 170 -7.88 11.56 10.94
N ARG A 171 -8.63 12.06 9.96
CA ARG A 171 -8.45 13.40 9.37
C ARG A 171 -8.69 14.51 10.39
N ASP A 172 -9.78 14.43 11.16
CA ASP A 172 -10.13 15.45 12.16
C ASP A 172 -9.09 15.52 13.28
N GLY A 173 -8.58 14.37 13.74
CA GLY A 173 -7.52 14.32 14.72
C GLY A 173 -6.23 15.00 14.23
N LEU A 174 -5.83 14.76 13.00
CA LEU A 174 -4.66 15.42 12.42
C LEU A 174 -4.87 16.91 12.22
N ARG A 175 -6.04 17.32 11.77
CA ARG A 175 -6.40 18.75 11.69
C ARG A 175 -6.28 19.43 13.05
N GLU A 176 -6.75 18.77 14.11
CA GLU A 176 -6.69 19.30 15.48
C GLU A 176 -5.25 19.52 15.94
N VAL A 177 -4.36 18.55 15.78
CA VAL A 177 -3.00 18.59 16.35
C VAL A 177 -1.96 19.27 15.47
N CYS A 178 -2.19 19.37 14.16
CA CYS A 178 -1.18 19.93 13.26
C CYS A 178 -1.74 20.75 12.07
N GLY A 179 -3.06 20.98 12.00
CA GLY A 179 -3.65 21.83 10.97
C GLY A 179 -3.74 21.21 9.57
N ILE A 180 -3.21 20.00 9.33
CA ILE A 180 -3.23 19.35 8.01
C ILE A 180 -4.68 19.14 7.57
N LEU A 181 -5.00 19.65 6.36
CA LEU A 181 -6.30 19.47 5.72
C LEU A 181 -6.25 18.40 4.62
N ASP A 182 -5.15 18.31 3.92
CA ASP A 182 -5.00 17.41 2.78
C ASP A 182 -4.35 16.07 3.23
N VAL A 183 -5.21 15.12 3.59
CA VAL A 183 -4.84 13.79 4.09
C VAL A 183 -5.36 12.76 3.10
N ARG A 184 -4.44 12.01 2.47
CA ARG A 184 -4.74 11.03 1.42
C ARG A 184 -4.24 9.65 1.78
N ASN A 185 -5.11 8.68 1.68
CA ASN A 185 -4.74 7.28 1.73
C ASN A 185 -4.23 6.82 0.35
N TYR A 186 -3.43 5.78 0.32
CA TYR A 186 -3.12 5.06 -0.91
C TYR A 186 -3.24 3.55 -0.72
N TYR A 187 -3.62 2.87 -1.78
CA TYR A 187 -3.57 1.42 -1.88
C TYR A 187 -2.45 1.01 -2.83
N GLY A 188 -1.62 0.08 -2.39
CA GLY A 188 -0.52 -0.46 -3.17
C GLY A 188 0.03 -1.73 -2.56
N MET A 189 0.76 -2.50 -3.36
CA MET A 189 1.35 -3.77 -2.95
C MET A 189 2.73 -3.99 -3.59
N ALA A 190 3.53 -4.86 -2.97
CA ALA A 190 4.87 -5.18 -3.48
C ALA A 190 4.81 -5.83 -4.87
N GLU A 191 3.78 -6.60 -5.14
CA GLU A 191 3.53 -7.30 -6.39
C GLU A 191 3.21 -6.35 -7.56
N GLN A 192 2.90 -5.08 -7.27
CA GLN A 192 2.62 -4.04 -8.26
C GLN A 192 3.26 -2.70 -7.87
N THR A 193 4.52 -2.73 -7.47
CA THR A 193 5.29 -1.54 -7.09
C THR A 193 5.19 -0.46 -8.18
N GLY A 194 4.95 0.79 -7.77
CA GLY A 194 4.79 1.93 -8.66
C GLY A 194 3.37 2.20 -9.13
N CYS A 195 2.50 1.18 -9.22
CA CYS A 195 1.09 1.35 -9.55
C CYS A 195 0.26 1.45 -8.27
N ILE A 196 0.27 2.62 -7.64
CA ILE A 196 -0.56 2.90 -6.45
C ILE A 196 -1.89 3.52 -6.85
N TYR A 197 -2.92 3.32 -6.02
CA TYR A 197 -4.20 3.97 -6.15
C TYR A 197 -4.34 5.02 -5.06
N MET A 198 -4.34 6.29 -5.47
CA MET A 198 -4.38 7.41 -4.55
C MET A 198 -5.83 7.82 -4.25
N GLU A 199 -6.07 8.12 -2.99
CA GLU A 199 -7.35 8.66 -2.53
C GLU A 199 -7.52 10.11 -3.00
N CYS A 200 -8.67 10.43 -3.60
CA CYS A 200 -9.05 11.80 -3.93
C CYS A 200 -9.73 12.52 -2.75
N GLU A 201 -10.08 13.79 -2.93
CA GLU A 201 -10.78 14.61 -1.93
C GLU A 201 -12.16 14.06 -1.54
N CYS A 202 -12.75 13.23 -2.40
CA CYS A 202 -14.02 12.55 -2.12
C CYS A 202 -13.85 11.22 -1.37
N GLY A 203 -12.62 10.85 -0.97
CA GLY A 203 -12.33 9.60 -0.25
C GLY A 203 -12.35 8.35 -1.12
N HIS A 204 -12.21 8.48 -2.44
CA HIS A 204 -12.18 7.36 -3.38
C HIS A 204 -10.76 7.06 -3.85
N LEU A 205 -10.38 5.79 -3.88
CA LEU A 205 -9.10 5.32 -4.41
C LEU A 205 -9.19 5.20 -5.94
N HIS A 206 -8.51 6.08 -6.66
CA HIS A 206 -8.50 6.10 -8.12
C HIS A 206 -7.49 5.15 -8.71
N VAL A 207 -7.94 4.35 -9.66
CA VAL A 207 -7.09 3.49 -10.49
C VAL A 207 -6.35 4.37 -11.49
N SER A 208 -5.03 4.22 -11.55
CA SER A 208 -4.20 5.03 -12.46
C SER A 208 -4.28 4.56 -13.90
N SER A 209 -3.89 5.42 -14.85
CA SER A 209 -3.78 5.06 -16.29
C SER A 209 -2.77 3.95 -16.58
N TYR A 210 -1.98 3.52 -15.59
CA TYR A 210 -0.96 2.47 -15.68
C TYR A 210 -1.44 1.12 -15.16
N SER A 211 -2.70 1.02 -14.77
CA SER A 211 -3.27 -0.19 -14.19
C SER A 211 -4.77 -0.24 -14.40
N ASP A 212 -5.36 -1.39 -14.17
CA ASP A 212 -6.80 -1.59 -14.12
C ASP A 212 -7.18 -2.50 -12.96
N VAL A 213 -8.46 -2.52 -12.61
CA VAL A 213 -9.02 -3.35 -11.55
C VAL A 213 -10.25 -4.09 -12.06
N LEU A 214 -10.31 -5.35 -11.69
CA LEU A 214 -11.53 -6.16 -11.77
C LEU A 214 -11.91 -6.61 -10.36
N ILE A 215 -13.19 -6.72 -10.10
CA ILE A 215 -13.69 -7.35 -8.89
C ILE A 215 -14.23 -8.72 -9.26
N ARG A 216 -13.72 -9.75 -8.57
CA ARG A 216 -14.07 -11.15 -8.82
C ARG A 216 -15.01 -11.67 -7.75
N ASN A 217 -16.06 -12.33 -8.19
CA ASN A 217 -16.93 -13.09 -7.31
C ASN A 217 -16.11 -14.17 -6.58
N MET A 218 -16.35 -14.38 -5.28
CA MET A 218 -15.57 -15.31 -4.46
C MET A 218 -15.89 -16.79 -4.74
N GLU A 219 -17.01 -17.10 -5.39
CA GLU A 219 -17.44 -18.48 -5.65
C GLU A 219 -16.95 -18.99 -7.01
N ASP A 220 -17.14 -18.19 -8.07
CA ASP A 220 -16.90 -18.64 -9.45
C ASP A 220 -15.85 -17.79 -10.19
N PHE A 221 -15.31 -16.76 -9.54
CA PHE A 221 -14.34 -15.80 -10.09
C PHE A 221 -14.84 -15.04 -11.34
N SER A 222 -16.14 -15.04 -11.61
CA SER A 222 -16.74 -14.15 -12.62
C SER A 222 -16.55 -12.68 -12.25
N CYS A 223 -16.64 -11.78 -13.23
CA CYS A 223 -16.56 -10.35 -12.97
C CYS A 223 -17.82 -9.84 -12.28
N CYS A 224 -17.64 -9.19 -11.14
CA CYS A 224 -18.73 -8.49 -10.44
C CYS A 224 -19.13 -7.20 -11.18
N LYS A 225 -20.40 -6.83 -11.05
CA LYS A 225 -20.89 -5.50 -11.45
C LYS A 225 -20.39 -4.43 -10.47
N ASN A 226 -20.32 -3.17 -10.94
CA ASN A 226 -20.02 -2.04 -10.07
C ASN A 226 -20.98 -2.01 -8.86
N GLY A 227 -20.44 -1.66 -7.69
CA GLY A 227 -21.17 -1.68 -6.42
C GLY A 227 -21.25 -3.04 -5.74
N THR A 228 -20.81 -4.12 -6.37
CA THR A 228 -20.80 -5.47 -5.77
C THR A 228 -19.41 -5.77 -5.17
N GLU A 229 -19.39 -6.23 -3.90
CA GLU A 229 -18.16 -6.65 -3.22
C GLU A 229 -17.65 -7.97 -3.77
N GLY A 230 -16.35 -8.09 -3.91
CA GLY A 230 -15.64 -9.31 -4.26
C GLY A 230 -14.16 -9.19 -4.03
N VAL A 231 -13.38 -10.12 -4.58
CA VAL A 231 -11.92 -10.14 -4.51
C VAL A 231 -11.35 -9.17 -5.54
N ILE A 232 -10.43 -8.33 -5.11
CA ILE A 232 -9.75 -7.39 -5.98
C ILE A 232 -8.72 -8.12 -6.84
N GLN A 233 -8.84 -8.00 -8.15
CA GLN A 233 -7.83 -8.38 -9.11
C GLN A 233 -7.23 -7.11 -9.72
N VAL A 234 -5.92 -6.94 -9.57
CA VAL A 234 -5.19 -5.80 -10.13
C VAL A 234 -4.46 -6.20 -11.40
N LEU A 235 -4.49 -5.33 -12.40
CA LEU A 235 -3.88 -5.52 -13.72
C LEU A 235 -2.90 -4.38 -13.97
N THR A 236 -1.70 -4.69 -14.49
CA THR A 236 -0.75 -3.67 -14.91
C THR A 236 0.19 -4.19 -16.00
N PRO A 237 0.54 -3.41 -17.01
CA PRO A 237 1.57 -3.76 -17.98
C PRO A 237 3.00 -3.57 -17.46
N MET A 238 3.18 -3.05 -16.22
CA MET A 238 4.49 -2.64 -15.69
C MET A 238 5.32 -3.78 -15.11
N ALA A 239 4.76 -4.98 -14.95
CA ALA A 239 5.41 -6.13 -14.32
C ALA A 239 6.14 -7.02 -15.35
N TRP A 240 7.23 -6.54 -15.94
CA TRP A 240 7.93 -7.25 -17.03
C TRP A 240 8.89 -8.33 -16.57
N SER A 241 9.62 -8.08 -15.50
CA SER A 241 10.64 -9.02 -14.99
C SER A 241 10.07 -10.13 -14.13
N TYR A 242 8.77 -10.13 -13.87
CA TYR A 242 8.04 -11.13 -13.09
C TYR A 242 6.58 -11.22 -13.56
N PRO A 243 5.87 -12.34 -13.36
CA PRO A 243 4.49 -12.54 -13.82
C PRO A 243 3.47 -11.83 -12.90
N GLY A 244 3.57 -10.50 -12.78
CA GLY A 244 2.75 -9.64 -11.91
C GLY A 244 1.71 -8.81 -12.65
N HIS A 245 1.52 -9.00 -13.97
CA HIS A 245 0.59 -8.17 -14.75
C HIS A 245 -0.88 -8.46 -14.47
N SER A 246 -1.20 -9.56 -13.81
CA SER A 246 -2.55 -9.89 -13.35
C SER A 246 -2.47 -10.61 -12.02
N VAL A 247 -2.84 -9.93 -10.94
CA VAL A 247 -2.71 -10.46 -9.57
C VAL A 247 -4.07 -10.45 -8.89
N LEU A 248 -4.58 -11.65 -8.58
CA LEU A 248 -5.69 -11.80 -7.67
C LEU A 248 -5.17 -11.61 -6.24
N THR A 249 -5.68 -10.59 -5.56
CA THR A 249 -5.19 -10.19 -4.23
C THR A 249 -5.85 -10.98 -3.10
N GLU A 250 -5.42 -10.73 -1.86
CA GLU A 250 -6.10 -11.21 -0.66
C GLU A 250 -7.05 -10.12 -0.09
N ASP A 251 -7.29 -9.05 -0.83
CA ASP A 251 -8.11 -7.92 -0.38
C ASP A 251 -9.49 -7.97 -1.06
N LYS A 252 -10.51 -7.57 -0.29
CA LYS A 252 -11.89 -7.41 -0.77
C LYS A 252 -12.19 -5.94 -1.03
N GLY A 253 -13.04 -5.71 -2.01
CA GLY A 253 -13.48 -4.37 -2.35
C GLY A 253 -14.51 -4.36 -3.46
N MET A 254 -14.82 -3.18 -3.93
CA MET A 254 -15.77 -2.96 -5.02
C MET A 254 -15.31 -1.81 -5.92
N ILE A 255 -15.69 -1.84 -7.19
CA ILE A 255 -15.66 -0.65 -8.04
C ILE A 255 -16.89 0.18 -7.65
N VAL A 256 -16.64 1.39 -7.17
CA VAL A 256 -17.71 2.32 -6.75
C VAL A 256 -18.30 3.01 -7.97
N GLY A 257 -17.47 3.33 -8.96
CA GLY A 257 -17.88 3.95 -10.21
C GLY A 257 -16.72 4.08 -11.20
N GLU A 258 -17.05 4.63 -12.37
CA GLU A 258 -16.10 4.90 -13.46
C GLU A 258 -16.49 6.22 -14.14
N ASP A 259 -15.54 7.12 -14.35
CA ASP A 259 -15.66 8.44 -15.00
C ASP A 259 -16.60 9.45 -14.34
N ASN A 260 -17.24 9.11 -13.23
CA ASN A 260 -18.29 9.91 -12.57
C ASN A 260 -17.96 10.29 -11.12
N CYS A 261 -16.69 10.22 -10.72
CA CYS A 261 -16.31 10.70 -9.39
C CYS A 261 -16.49 12.23 -9.29
N PRO A 262 -17.11 12.74 -8.19
CA PRO A 262 -17.29 14.17 -8.01
C PRO A 262 -16.00 15.01 -8.03
N CYS A 263 -14.84 14.39 -7.75
CA CYS A 263 -13.53 15.05 -7.86
C CYS A 263 -13.12 15.39 -9.31
N GLY A 264 -13.87 14.95 -10.32
CA GLY A 264 -13.58 15.16 -11.74
C GLY A 264 -12.57 14.19 -12.37
N ARG A 265 -11.84 13.38 -11.58
CA ARG A 265 -10.90 12.38 -12.08
C ARG A 265 -11.63 11.30 -12.87
N LYS A 266 -11.03 10.88 -13.98
CA LYS A 266 -11.55 9.84 -14.86
C LYS A 266 -11.03 8.46 -14.46
N GLY A 267 -11.61 7.43 -15.09
CA GLY A 267 -11.30 6.02 -14.83
C GLY A 267 -12.07 5.46 -13.63
N LYS A 268 -11.78 4.20 -13.34
CA LYS A 268 -12.39 3.48 -12.21
C LYS A 268 -11.90 4.03 -10.87
N TYR A 269 -12.78 4.01 -9.89
CA TYR A 269 -12.42 4.26 -8.51
C TYR A 269 -13.06 3.20 -7.61
N ILE A 270 -12.31 2.79 -6.59
CA ILE A 270 -12.60 1.62 -5.78
C ILE A 270 -12.69 1.97 -4.29
N LYS A 271 -13.32 1.07 -3.56
CA LYS A 271 -13.33 1.04 -2.11
C LYS A 271 -12.79 -0.31 -1.64
N ILE A 272 -11.81 -0.30 -0.74
CA ILE A 272 -11.33 -1.49 -0.05
C ILE A 272 -12.25 -1.74 1.15
N THR A 273 -12.76 -2.96 1.30
CA THR A 273 -13.70 -3.31 2.37
C THR A 273 -13.08 -4.22 3.43
N GLY A 274 -11.91 -4.83 3.13
CA GLY A 274 -11.20 -5.66 4.07
C GLY A 274 -10.28 -6.67 3.41
N ARG A 275 -9.97 -7.74 4.15
CA ARG A 275 -9.18 -8.87 3.65
C ARG A 275 -10.00 -10.16 3.72
N ILE A 276 -9.68 -11.10 2.83
CA ILE A 276 -10.27 -12.43 2.86
C ILE A 276 -9.76 -13.17 4.09
N PRO A 277 -10.63 -13.70 4.97
CA PRO A 277 -10.23 -14.54 6.09
C PRO A 277 -9.42 -15.76 5.61
N LYS A 278 -8.36 -16.13 6.32
CA LYS A 278 -7.50 -17.28 5.94
C LYS A 278 -8.28 -18.59 5.75
N ALA A 279 -9.42 -18.76 6.39
CA ALA A 279 -10.28 -19.93 6.25
C ALA A 279 -10.94 -20.03 4.87
N GLU A 280 -11.20 -18.91 4.20
CA GLU A 280 -11.81 -18.85 2.86
C GLU A 280 -10.79 -19.16 1.76
N ILE A 281 -9.49 -18.96 2.01
CA ILE A 281 -8.41 -19.29 1.05
C ILE A 281 -8.18 -20.81 0.95
N ARG A 282 -8.55 -21.58 1.96
CA ARG A 282 -8.42 -23.06 1.96
C ARG A 282 -9.33 -23.74 0.93
N GLY A 283 -10.44 -23.13 0.55
CA GLY A 283 -11.36 -23.68 -0.45
C GLY A 283 -10.72 -23.89 -1.84
N CYS A 284 -9.79 -23.03 -2.26
CA CYS A 284 -9.10 -23.16 -3.55
C CYS A 284 -7.97 -24.20 -3.54
N SER A 285 -7.37 -24.52 -2.39
CA SER A 285 -6.33 -25.57 -2.26
C SER A 285 -6.94 -26.96 -2.01
N ASP A 286 -8.11 -27.04 -1.36
CA ASP A 286 -8.78 -28.30 -1.08
C ASP A 286 -9.36 -28.96 -2.32
N THR A 287 -9.68 -28.21 -3.38
CA THR A 287 -10.10 -28.79 -4.68
C THR A 287 -8.99 -29.58 -5.35
N PHE A 288 -7.71 -29.29 -5.08
CA PHE A 288 -6.58 -30.10 -5.57
C PHE A 288 -6.38 -31.39 -4.77
N GLU A 289 -6.70 -31.43 -3.48
CA GLU A 289 -6.61 -32.65 -2.65
C GLU A 289 -7.83 -33.56 -2.81
N THR A 290 -9.04 -33.02 -3.04
CA THR A 290 -10.21 -33.83 -3.35
C THR A 290 -10.10 -34.56 -4.68
N GLY A 291 -9.36 -34.02 -5.66
CA GLY A 291 -9.04 -34.70 -6.91
C GLY A 291 -8.20 -35.98 -6.69
N LYS A 292 -7.28 -36.01 -5.72
CA LYS A 292 -6.50 -37.20 -5.37
C LYS A 292 -7.33 -38.25 -4.60
N SER A 293 -8.27 -37.86 -3.78
CA SER A 293 -9.14 -38.78 -3.05
C SER A 293 -10.18 -39.44 -3.97
N PHE A 294 -10.62 -38.76 -5.02
CA PHE A 294 -11.55 -39.31 -5.99
C PHE A 294 -10.93 -40.39 -6.88
N VAL A 295 -9.68 -40.20 -7.30
CA VAL A 295 -8.92 -41.24 -8.06
C VAL A 295 -8.59 -42.44 -7.18
N GLY A 296 -8.36 -42.28 -5.89
CA GLY A 296 -8.14 -43.35 -4.93
C GLY A 296 -9.40 -44.21 -4.67
N ARG A 297 -10.59 -43.60 -4.70
CA ARG A 297 -11.87 -44.35 -4.57
C ARG A 297 -12.25 -45.14 -5.84
N MET A 298 -11.99 -44.59 -7.02
CA MET A 298 -12.23 -45.33 -8.27
C MET A 298 -11.30 -46.57 -8.39
N ARG A 299 -10.06 -46.51 -7.91
CA ARG A 299 -9.18 -47.70 -7.94
C ARG A 299 -9.58 -48.82 -6.97
N ARG A 300 -10.27 -48.51 -5.86
CA ARG A 300 -10.77 -49.54 -4.93
C ARG A 300 -12.06 -50.22 -5.38
N SER A 301 -12.87 -49.59 -6.27
CA SER A 301 -14.09 -50.20 -6.77
C SER A 301 -13.88 -51.09 -8.02
N LEU A 302 -12.71 -51.01 -8.64
CA LEU A 302 -12.40 -51.80 -9.85
C LEU A 302 -11.61 -53.12 -9.56
N PHE A 303 -11.24 -53.36 -8.30
CA PHE A 303 -10.50 -54.61 -7.91
C PHE A 303 -11.23 -55.42 -6.84
N SER A 304 -12.55 -55.22 -6.66
CA SER A 304 -13.39 -56.10 -5.85
C SER A 304 -14.51 -56.65 -6.72
N ARG A 305 -14.14 -57.59 -7.57
CA ARG A 305 -14.96 -58.69 -8.10
C ARG A 305 -14.02 -59.81 -8.58
#